data_db5d6573d00e1474d8389c005edd0139
#
_entry.id   db5d6573d00e1474d8389c005edd0139
#
_cell.length_a   1.000
_cell.length_b   1.000
_cell.length_c   1.000
_cell.angle_alpha   90.00
_cell.angle_beta   90.00
_cell.angle_gamma   90.00
#
_symmetry.space_group_name_H-M   'P 1'
#
loop_
_entity.id
_entity.type
_entity.pdbx_description
1 polymer ?
#
loop_
_entity_poly.entity_id
_entity_poly.type
_entity_poly.pdbx_seq_one_letter_code
_entity_poly.pdbx_strand_id
1 'polypeptide(L)'
;MIKGSKAMIETINQYSKTFKEPIRKSRTSCRGIVIKDNKILLVHELNKDVYMSPGGGVEQGESFEQCCRRELMEEAGLDVSVGEHLFTINEYVFDELFISNYFLCEVVGVGEMALTPTEIDHGVTPEWVDVEKAIEIFSHYKEKTPDHESLYLREYTVLNKFLEQ
;
A
#
# COMPACT_ATOMS: atom_id res chain seq x y z
N MET A 1 37.18 -2.60 -1.24
CA MET A 1 35.79 -2.08 -1.29
C MET A 1 34.85 -3.24 -1.59
N ILE A 2 34.15 -3.73 -0.57
CA ILE A 2 33.11 -4.75 -0.77
C ILE A 2 31.92 -4.00 -1.36
N LYS A 3 31.63 -4.23 -2.64
CA LYS A 3 30.37 -3.79 -3.25
C LYS A 3 29.27 -4.52 -2.49
N GLY A 4 28.52 -3.80 -1.65
CA GLY A 4 27.34 -4.34 -1.02
C GLY A 4 26.42 -4.90 -2.10
N SER A 5 26.15 -6.20 -2.06
CA SER A 5 25.16 -6.80 -2.92
C SER A 5 23.82 -6.10 -2.61
N LYS A 6 23.25 -5.45 -3.62
CA LYS A 6 21.88 -4.89 -3.51
C LYS A 6 20.99 -6.08 -3.14
N ALA A 7 20.43 -6.06 -1.92
CA ALA A 7 19.53 -7.12 -1.48
C ALA A 7 18.40 -7.26 -2.52
N MET A 8 18.09 -8.51 -2.92
CA MET A 8 16.99 -8.77 -3.84
C MET A 8 15.68 -8.39 -3.15
N ILE A 9 14.80 -7.69 -3.89
CA ILE A 9 13.47 -7.34 -3.42
C ILE A 9 12.66 -8.61 -3.22
N GLU A 10 12.08 -8.78 -2.04
CA GLU A 10 11.24 -9.94 -1.75
C GLU A 10 9.90 -9.79 -2.45
N THR A 11 9.54 -10.81 -3.25
CA THR A 11 8.23 -10.92 -3.88
C THR A 11 7.42 -11.99 -3.17
N ILE A 12 6.23 -11.62 -2.73
CA ILE A 12 5.32 -12.50 -1.99
C ILE A 12 4.07 -12.72 -2.83
N ASN A 13 3.70 -13.99 -3.04
CA ASN A 13 2.48 -14.36 -3.75
C ASN A 13 1.38 -14.71 -2.74
N GLN A 14 0.22 -14.11 -2.92
CA GLN A 14 -0.94 -14.27 -2.04
C GLN A 14 -2.16 -14.63 -2.87
N TYR A 15 -2.71 -15.82 -2.63
CA TYR A 15 -3.86 -16.32 -3.37
C TYR A 15 -5.12 -16.23 -2.51
N SER A 16 -6.11 -15.46 -3.00
CA SER A 16 -7.44 -15.44 -2.42
C SER A 16 -8.16 -16.77 -2.73
N LYS A 17 -9.04 -17.18 -1.83
CA LYS A 17 -9.94 -18.33 -2.10
C LYS A 17 -10.89 -18.10 -3.28
N THR A 18 -11.02 -16.85 -3.74
CA THR A 18 -11.81 -16.49 -4.93
C THR A 18 -11.05 -16.63 -6.24
N PHE A 19 -9.73 -16.88 -6.18
CA PHE A 19 -8.88 -16.92 -7.36
C PHE A 19 -9.30 -18.01 -8.36
N LYS A 20 -9.37 -17.63 -9.63
CA LYS A 20 -9.68 -18.52 -10.75
C LYS A 20 -8.83 -18.20 -11.96
N GLU A 21 -8.14 -19.20 -12.50
CA GLU A 21 -7.45 -19.08 -13.79
C GLU A 21 -8.44 -19.04 -14.98
N PRO A 22 -8.06 -18.40 -16.11
CA PRO A 22 -6.83 -17.63 -16.33
C PRO A 22 -6.91 -16.22 -15.76
N ILE A 23 -5.75 -15.59 -15.52
CA ILE A 23 -5.67 -14.18 -15.16
C ILE A 23 -6.07 -13.34 -16.39
N ARG A 24 -7.09 -12.52 -16.25
CA ARG A 24 -7.62 -11.69 -17.34
C ARG A 24 -7.25 -10.23 -17.23
N LYS A 25 -6.94 -9.76 -16.01
CA LYS A 25 -6.54 -8.39 -15.76
C LYS A 25 -5.34 -8.36 -14.81
N SER A 26 -4.50 -7.36 -14.99
CA SER A 26 -3.37 -7.10 -14.10
C SER A 26 -3.27 -5.60 -13.84
N ARG A 27 -3.00 -5.24 -12.59
CA ARG A 27 -2.80 -3.85 -12.19
C ARG A 27 -1.55 -3.74 -11.33
N THR A 28 -0.66 -2.80 -11.69
CA THR A 28 0.52 -2.47 -10.91
C THR A 28 0.29 -1.18 -10.16
N SER A 29 0.58 -1.19 -8.86
CA SER A 29 0.49 -0.02 -8.00
C SER A 29 1.75 0.16 -7.17
N CYS A 30 1.97 1.39 -6.70
CA CYS A 30 3.01 1.73 -5.74
C CYS A 30 2.37 2.25 -4.46
N ARG A 31 2.93 1.87 -3.32
CA ARG A 31 2.45 2.26 -2.00
C ARG A 31 3.60 2.71 -1.12
N GLY A 32 3.33 3.71 -0.29
CA GLY A 32 4.31 4.24 0.65
C GLY A 32 4.11 3.72 2.06
N ILE A 33 5.20 3.30 2.70
CA ILE A 33 5.23 3.10 4.14
C ILE A 33 5.87 4.36 4.74
N VAL A 34 5.09 5.11 5.50
CA VAL A 34 5.50 6.35 6.14
C VAL A 34 5.27 6.22 7.63
N ILE A 35 6.37 6.15 8.40
CA ILE A 35 6.30 6.01 9.86
C ILE A 35 7.00 7.21 10.50
N LYS A 36 6.31 7.85 11.44
CA LYS A 36 6.82 8.98 12.22
C LYS A 36 6.26 8.93 13.64
N ASP A 37 7.11 9.07 14.63
CA ASP A 37 6.72 9.07 16.05
C ASP A 37 5.86 7.86 16.43
N ASN A 38 6.27 6.66 16.00
CA ASN A 38 5.57 5.39 16.21
C ASN A 38 4.16 5.32 15.61
N LYS A 39 3.87 6.19 14.65
CA LYS A 39 2.61 6.17 13.88
C LYS A 39 2.90 5.92 12.42
N ILE A 40 2.01 5.17 11.79
CA ILE A 40 2.03 4.92 10.34
C ILE A 40 0.91 5.72 9.67
N LEU A 41 1.23 6.29 8.51
CA LEU A 41 0.23 6.93 7.67
C LEU A 41 -0.59 5.86 6.95
N LEU A 42 -1.89 5.88 7.16
CA LEU A 42 -2.86 5.05 6.45
C LEU A 42 -3.90 5.92 5.76
N VAL A 43 -4.52 5.38 4.75
CA VAL A 43 -5.72 5.92 4.13
C VAL A 43 -6.92 5.15 4.66
N HIS A 44 -7.92 5.87 5.13
CA HIS A 44 -9.16 5.30 5.66
C HIS A 44 -10.31 5.62 4.71
N GLU A 45 -10.93 4.61 4.18
CA GLU A 45 -12.16 4.70 3.38
C GLU A 45 -13.35 4.61 4.34
N LEU A 46 -13.86 5.76 4.77
CA LEU A 46 -14.85 5.85 5.86
C LEU A 46 -16.13 5.06 5.59
N ASN A 47 -16.63 5.10 4.35
CA ASN A 47 -17.92 4.48 4.02
C ASN A 47 -17.90 2.96 4.13
N LYS A 48 -16.74 2.33 3.96
CA LYS A 48 -16.56 0.88 4.05
C LYS A 48 -15.78 0.46 5.29
N ASP A 49 -15.28 1.42 6.06
CA ASP A 49 -14.37 1.21 7.18
C ASP A 49 -13.18 0.33 6.80
N VAL A 50 -12.48 0.73 5.75
CA VAL A 50 -11.32 0.01 5.22
C VAL A 50 -10.07 0.89 5.28
N TYR A 51 -9.01 0.36 5.86
CA TYR A 51 -7.70 0.98 5.93
C TYR A 51 -6.74 0.36 4.93
N MET A 52 -5.80 1.15 4.43
CA MET A 52 -4.71 0.67 3.58
C MET A 52 -3.53 1.64 3.58
N SER A 53 -2.37 1.18 3.17
CA SER A 53 -1.24 2.07 2.90
C SER A 53 -1.57 2.99 1.72
N PRO A 54 -1.18 4.28 1.77
CA PRO A 54 -1.42 5.21 0.68
C PRO A 54 -0.70 4.76 -0.59
N GLY A 55 -1.35 4.94 -1.72
CA GLY A 55 -0.82 4.57 -3.02
C GLY A 55 -1.90 4.28 -4.04
N GLY A 56 -1.50 3.95 -5.24
CA GLY A 56 -2.41 3.66 -6.34
C GLY A 56 -1.70 3.20 -7.61
N GLY A 57 -2.45 3.11 -8.67
CA GLY A 57 -1.98 2.57 -9.95
C GLY A 57 -0.92 3.42 -10.61
N VAL A 58 0.08 2.75 -11.18
CA VAL A 58 1.12 3.40 -12.00
C VAL A 58 0.50 3.87 -13.31
N GLU A 59 0.71 5.13 -13.64
CA GLU A 59 0.28 5.72 -14.91
C GLU A 59 1.30 5.46 -16.02
N GLN A 60 0.84 5.56 -17.27
CA GLN A 60 1.69 5.34 -18.44
C GLN A 60 2.88 6.30 -18.43
N GLY A 61 4.10 5.76 -18.57
CA GLY A 61 5.34 6.54 -18.59
C GLY A 61 5.83 7.00 -17.23
N GLU A 62 5.11 6.66 -16.16
CA GLU A 62 5.46 7.03 -14.79
C GLU A 62 6.41 6.00 -14.18
N SER A 63 7.46 6.47 -13.50
CA SER A 63 8.30 5.58 -12.69
C SER A 63 7.58 5.22 -11.39
N PHE A 64 8.04 4.18 -10.70
CA PHE A 64 7.51 3.79 -9.39
C PHE A 64 7.69 4.91 -8.36
N GLU A 65 8.83 5.57 -8.36
CA GLU A 65 9.09 6.73 -7.50
C GLU A 65 8.09 7.87 -7.77
N GLN A 66 7.89 8.21 -9.03
CA GLN A 66 6.93 9.26 -9.43
C GLN A 66 5.50 8.90 -9.01
N CYS A 67 5.09 7.64 -9.21
CA CYS A 67 3.79 7.14 -8.79
C CYS A 67 3.59 7.28 -7.27
N CYS A 68 4.55 6.82 -6.51
CA CYS A 68 4.50 6.88 -5.05
C CYS A 68 4.39 8.33 -4.55
N ARG A 69 5.19 9.23 -5.08
CA ARG A 69 5.15 10.67 -4.74
C ARG A 69 3.82 11.31 -5.11
N ARG A 70 3.32 11.03 -6.30
CA ARG A 70 2.04 11.57 -6.79
C ARG A 70 0.89 11.10 -5.90
N GLU A 71 0.80 9.81 -5.63
CA GLU A 71 -0.28 9.23 -4.84
C GLU A 71 -0.29 9.75 -3.39
N LEU A 72 0.88 9.88 -2.75
CA LEU A 72 0.93 10.40 -1.39
C LEU A 72 0.56 11.88 -1.33
N MET A 73 0.88 12.65 -2.36
CA MET A 73 0.41 14.03 -2.46
C MET A 73 -1.11 14.10 -2.64
N GLU A 74 -1.65 13.33 -3.58
CA GLU A 74 -3.08 13.32 -3.89
C GLU A 74 -3.93 12.86 -2.69
N GLU A 75 -3.53 11.78 -2.03
CA GLU A 75 -4.31 11.14 -0.95
C GLU A 75 -4.08 11.75 0.43
N ALA A 76 -2.90 12.29 0.70
CA ALA A 76 -2.52 12.75 2.03
C ALA A 76 -1.99 14.19 2.10
N GLY A 77 -1.77 14.84 0.97
CA GLY A 77 -1.20 16.18 0.92
C GLY A 77 0.26 16.23 1.41
N LEU A 78 1.00 15.15 1.27
CA LEU A 78 2.38 15.04 1.73
C LEU A 78 3.35 14.93 0.56
N ASP A 79 4.38 15.77 0.56
CA ASP A 79 5.54 15.58 -0.30
C ASP A 79 6.51 14.64 0.42
N VAL A 80 6.92 13.59 -0.28
CA VAL A 80 7.80 12.55 0.29
C VAL A 80 9.02 12.33 -0.57
N SER A 81 10.14 11.99 0.07
CA SER A 81 11.24 11.33 -0.60
C SER A 81 10.98 9.83 -0.60
N VAL A 82 11.16 9.19 -1.74
CA VAL A 82 10.95 7.75 -1.90
C VAL A 82 12.30 7.05 -1.74
N GLY A 83 12.38 6.19 -0.74
CA GLY A 83 13.58 5.45 -0.40
C GLY A 83 13.56 4.03 -0.96
N GLU A 84 13.89 3.07 -0.08
CA GLU A 84 14.06 1.67 -0.45
C GLU A 84 12.75 1.02 -0.93
N HIS A 85 12.85 0.24 -2.03
CA HIS A 85 11.80 -0.69 -2.43
C HIS A 85 11.89 -1.91 -1.52
N LEU A 86 10.89 -2.05 -0.64
CA LEU A 86 10.90 -3.05 0.43
C LEU A 86 10.39 -4.42 -0.04
N PHE A 87 9.18 -4.41 -0.61
CA PHE A 87 8.47 -5.64 -0.99
C PHE A 87 7.64 -5.44 -2.25
N THR A 88 7.41 -6.54 -2.95
CA THR A 88 6.38 -6.64 -3.99
C THR A 88 5.40 -7.73 -3.58
N ILE A 89 4.13 -7.39 -3.49
CA ILE A 89 3.06 -8.34 -3.17
C ILE A 89 2.22 -8.56 -4.40
N ASN A 90 2.09 -9.81 -4.80
CA ASN A 90 1.20 -10.25 -5.87
C ASN A 90 -0.05 -10.85 -5.25
N GLU A 91 -1.18 -10.18 -5.41
CA GLU A 91 -2.48 -10.68 -4.97
C GLU A 91 -3.25 -11.25 -6.14
N TYR A 92 -3.63 -12.51 -6.03
CA TYR A 92 -4.46 -13.22 -7.00
C TYR A 92 -5.88 -13.30 -6.45
N VAL A 93 -6.80 -12.48 -7.01
CA VAL A 93 -8.17 -12.32 -6.52
C VAL A 93 -9.12 -12.40 -7.71
N PHE A 94 -10.11 -13.31 -7.68
CA PHE A 94 -10.95 -13.64 -8.83
C PHE A 94 -10.07 -13.99 -10.05
N ASP A 95 -10.23 -13.33 -11.15
CA ASP A 95 -9.41 -13.48 -12.38
C ASP A 95 -8.41 -12.32 -12.57
N GLU A 96 -8.06 -11.64 -11.48
CA GLU A 96 -7.18 -10.47 -11.51
C GLU A 96 -5.90 -10.69 -10.71
N LEU A 97 -4.81 -10.09 -11.18
CA LEU A 97 -3.54 -9.99 -10.49
C LEU A 97 -3.26 -8.53 -10.12
N PHE A 98 -3.18 -8.26 -8.81
CA PHE A 98 -2.78 -6.97 -8.27
C PHE A 98 -1.33 -7.04 -7.81
N ILE A 99 -0.47 -6.22 -8.41
CA ILE A 99 0.95 -6.15 -8.08
C ILE A 99 1.17 -4.86 -7.29
N SER A 100 1.46 -4.97 -5.99
CA SER A 100 1.70 -3.82 -5.12
C SER A 100 3.17 -3.73 -4.74
N ASN A 101 3.81 -2.61 -5.08
CA ASN A 101 5.20 -2.32 -4.76
C ASN A 101 5.26 -1.35 -3.59
N TYR A 102 5.89 -1.77 -2.49
CA TYR A 102 5.99 -1.00 -1.25
C TYR A 102 7.33 -0.32 -1.11
N PHE A 103 7.31 0.97 -0.85
CA PHE A 103 8.51 1.80 -0.68
C PHE A 103 8.51 2.46 0.69
N LEU A 104 9.69 2.49 1.31
CA LEU A 104 9.89 3.32 2.49
C LEU A 104 9.93 4.78 2.06
N CYS A 105 9.09 5.62 2.66
CA CYS A 105 8.98 7.03 2.32
C CYS A 105 9.17 7.91 3.55
N GLU A 106 9.76 9.06 3.34
CA GLU A 106 9.99 10.08 4.38
C GLU A 106 9.32 11.39 3.97
N VAL A 107 8.60 12.02 4.89
CA VAL A 107 7.94 13.31 4.65
C VAL A 107 9.00 14.41 4.56
N VAL A 108 9.00 15.14 3.45
CA VAL A 108 9.90 16.27 3.21
C VAL A 108 9.17 17.59 3.05
N GLY A 109 7.84 17.57 2.93
CA GLY A 109 7.03 18.78 2.79
C GLY A 109 5.54 18.49 2.86
N VAL A 110 4.75 19.54 2.74
CA VAL A 110 3.29 19.49 2.77
C VAL A 110 2.75 20.21 1.53
N GLY A 111 1.71 19.69 0.93
CA GLY A 111 1.01 20.27 -0.20
C GLY A 111 -0.49 20.08 -0.10
N GLU A 112 -1.17 20.15 -1.22
CA GLU A 112 -2.62 20.02 -1.28
C GLU A 112 -3.04 18.62 -1.74
N MET A 113 -4.05 18.07 -1.07
CA MET A 113 -4.71 16.82 -1.50
C MET A 113 -5.47 17.04 -2.81
N ALA A 114 -5.58 15.99 -3.61
CA ALA A 114 -6.31 16.00 -4.87
C ALA A 114 -7.04 14.67 -5.08
N LEU A 115 -8.06 14.43 -4.27
CA LEU A 115 -8.87 13.22 -4.35
C LEU A 115 -9.73 13.21 -5.62
N THR A 116 -9.87 12.04 -6.22
CA THR A 116 -10.82 11.81 -7.31
C THR A 116 -12.27 11.89 -6.78
N PRO A 117 -13.27 12.15 -7.65
CA PRO A 117 -14.68 12.13 -7.23
C PRO A 117 -15.09 10.82 -6.54
N THR A 118 -14.60 9.69 -7.03
CA THR A 118 -14.86 8.37 -6.42
C THR A 118 -14.28 8.25 -5.02
N GLU A 119 -13.06 8.73 -4.81
CA GLU A 119 -12.41 8.73 -3.50
C GLU A 119 -13.14 9.64 -2.51
N ILE A 120 -13.62 10.81 -2.97
CA ILE A 120 -14.44 11.71 -2.15
C ILE A 120 -15.74 11.01 -1.74
N ASP A 121 -16.43 10.35 -2.67
CA ASP A 121 -17.66 9.61 -2.41
C ASP A 121 -17.46 8.47 -1.42
N HIS A 122 -16.31 7.80 -1.46
CA HIS A 122 -15.96 6.73 -0.53
C HIS A 122 -15.51 7.24 0.85
N GLY A 123 -15.35 8.55 0.99
CA GLY A 123 -14.90 9.15 2.24
C GLY A 123 -13.43 8.87 2.55
N VAL A 124 -12.58 8.89 1.52
CA VAL A 124 -11.14 8.68 1.68
C VAL A 124 -10.53 9.80 2.50
N THR A 125 -9.84 9.44 3.57
CA THR A 125 -9.15 10.40 4.45
C THR A 125 -7.83 9.82 4.96
N PRO A 126 -6.75 10.63 5.02
CA PRO A 126 -5.49 10.19 5.63
C PRO A 126 -5.58 10.20 7.16
N GLU A 127 -5.01 9.19 7.78
CA GLU A 127 -4.92 9.08 9.24
C GLU A 127 -3.54 8.60 9.67
N TRP A 128 -3.00 9.20 10.73
CA TRP A 128 -1.84 8.70 11.44
C TRP A 128 -2.30 7.75 12.54
N VAL A 129 -1.97 6.48 12.41
CA VAL A 129 -2.41 5.40 13.30
C VAL A 129 -1.21 4.84 14.05
N ASP A 130 -1.33 4.62 15.35
CA ASP A 130 -0.28 3.93 16.09
C ASP A 130 0.07 2.61 15.40
N VAL A 131 1.37 2.32 15.27
CA VAL A 131 1.84 1.13 14.56
C VAL A 131 1.23 -0.16 15.12
N GLU A 132 1.16 -0.28 16.45
CA GLU A 132 0.52 -1.43 17.11
C GLU A 132 -0.97 -1.54 16.77
N LYS A 133 -1.66 -0.39 16.73
CA LYS A 133 -3.08 -0.33 16.34
C LYS A 133 -3.29 -0.73 14.89
N ALA A 134 -2.40 -0.31 14.00
CA ALA A 134 -2.45 -0.71 12.59
C ALA A 134 -2.28 -2.23 12.43
N ILE A 135 -1.36 -2.84 13.16
CA ILE A 135 -1.18 -4.31 13.17
C ILE A 135 -2.48 -4.98 13.65
N GLU A 136 -3.08 -4.47 14.72
CA GLU A 136 -4.35 -5.01 15.23
C GLU A 136 -5.45 -4.91 14.18
N ILE A 137 -5.63 -3.76 13.54
CA ILE A 137 -6.62 -3.55 12.48
C ILE A 137 -6.46 -4.60 11.37
N PHE A 138 -5.25 -4.76 10.84
CA PHE A 138 -5.00 -5.69 9.73
C PHE A 138 -5.02 -7.16 10.16
N SER A 139 -4.80 -7.46 11.44
CA SER A 139 -4.88 -8.84 11.96
C SER A 139 -6.28 -9.45 11.80
N HIS A 140 -7.31 -8.62 11.68
CA HIS A 140 -8.70 -9.04 11.49
C HIS A 140 -9.08 -9.35 10.03
N TYR A 141 -8.10 -9.65 9.18
CA TYR A 141 -8.34 -9.89 7.75
C TYR A 141 -9.35 -11.02 7.48
N LYS A 142 -9.40 -12.05 8.31
CA LYS A 142 -10.33 -13.18 8.14
C LYS A 142 -11.81 -12.81 8.37
N GLU A 143 -12.05 -11.70 9.06
CA GLU A 143 -13.40 -11.20 9.35
C GLU A 143 -13.96 -10.32 8.22
N LYS A 144 -13.14 -10.01 7.23
CA LYS A 144 -13.52 -9.15 6.10
C LYS A 144 -14.17 -9.95 4.97
N THR A 145 -14.89 -9.24 4.10
CA THR A 145 -15.36 -9.80 2.83
C THR A 145 -14.17 -10.27 1.99
N PRO A 146 -14.35 -11.22 1.05
CA PRO A 146 -13.22 -11.74 0.26
C PRO A 146 -12.35 -10.67 -0.39
N ASP A 147 -12.94 -9.59 -0.89
CA ASP A 147 -12.22 -8.48 -1.54
C ASP A 147 -11.28 -7.76 -0.55
N HIS A 148 -11.76 -7.52 0.67
CA HIS A 148 -11.02 -6.83 1.71
C HIS A 148 -10.14 -7.76 2.53
N GLU A 149 -10.44 -9.06 2.57
CA GLU A 149 -9.58 -10.06 3.22
C GLU A 149 -8.19 -10.07 2.61
N SER A 150 -8.11 -10.12 1.28
CA SER A 150 -6.83 -10.08 0.57
C SER A 150 -6.06 -8.78 0.84
N LEU A 151 -6.74 -7.64 0.78
CA LEU A 151 -6.16 -6.33 1.06
C LEU A 151 -5.57 -6.28 2.48
N TYR A 152 -6.34 -6.68 3.49
CA TYR A 152 -5.89 -6.65 4.88
C TYR A 152 -4.76 -7.64 5.15
N LEU A 153 -4.81 -8.83 4.56
CA LEU A 153 -3.72 -9.80 4.67
C LEU A 153 -2.43 -9.25 4.05
N ARG A 154 -2.52 -8.57 2.93
CA ARG A 154 -1.39 -7.90 2.30
C ARG A 154 -0.75 -6.87 3.25
N GLU A 155 -1.57 -5.96 3.79
CA GLU A 155 -1.08 -4.93 4.71
C GLU A 155 -0.50 -5.53 5.99
N TYR A 156 -1.16 -6.54 6.54
CA TYR A 156 -0.68 -7.29 7.71
C TYR A 156 0.69 -7.92 7.46
N THR A 157 0.85 -8.59 6.33
CA THR A 157 2.10 -9.23 5.94
C THR A 157 3.23 -8.23 5.79
N VAL A 158 2.99 -7.14 5.05
CA VAL A 158 3.99 -6.10 4.80
C VAL A 158 4.43 -5.43 6.10
N LEU A 159 3.48 -5.03 6.94
CA LEU A 159 3.79 -4.32 8.17
C LEU A 159 4.58 -5.18 9.15
N ASN A 160 4.20 -6.44 9.34
CA ASN A 160 4.94 -7.36 10.19
C ASN A 160 6.36 -7.61 9.67
N LYS A 161 6.52 -7.88 8.37
CA LYS A 161 7.84 -8.07 7.77
C LYS A 161 8.72 -6.83 7.87
N PHE A 162 8.15 -5.66 7.69
CA PHE A 162 8.88 -4.40 7.85
C PHE A 162 9.40 -4.23 9.28
N LEU A 163 8.60 -4.54 10.28
CA LEU A 163 8.98 -4.39 11.69
C LEU A 163 9.95 -5.46 12.21
N GLU A 164 10.07 -6.58 11.49
CA GLU A 164 11.06 -7.63 11.79
C GLU A 164 12.49 -7.29 11.31
N GLN A 165 12.66 -6.23 10.52
CA GLN A 165 13.96 -5.83 9.94
C GLN A 165 14.86 -5.07 10.91
#